data_a43b5f049a150cc42077c0fd6d479b45
#
_entry.id   a43b5f049a150cc42077c0fd6d479b45
#
_cell.length_a   1.000
_cell.length_b   1.000
_cell.length_c   1.000
_cell.angle_alpha   90.00
_cell.angle_beta   90.00
_cell.angle_gamma   90.00
#
_symmetry.space_group_name_H-M   'P 1'
#
loop_
_entity.id
_entity.type
_entity.pdbx_description
1 polymer ?
#
loop_
_entity_poly.entity_id
_entity_poly.type
_entity_poly.pdbx_seq_one_letter_code
_entity_poly.pdbx_strand_id
1 'polypeptide(L)'
;TGGLAGNIHGSKWPLNDIDLEMPRAHIELVAYLLRQHVVSPLRFYQDDEFQMVMINFKIDEIEVDINQIEAQQIFHNGQWVPLTVDIKKAQLLPFHGLKVSVQPLDQLISYKTMLGRTKDVDDLTKLLHL
;
A
#
# COMPACT_ATOMS: atom_id res chain seq x y z
N THR A 1 2.20 1.83 -2.37
CA THR A 1 0.74 1.78 -2.32
C THR A 1 0.19 2.86 -1.40
N GLY A 2 -1.11 2.98 -1.24
CA GLY A 2 -1.75 3.92 -0.33
C GLY A 2 -1.42 5.39 -0.60
N GLY A 3 -1.34 6.18 0.48
CA GLY A 3 -1.07 7.62 0.40
C GLY A 3 0.28 7.95 -0.21
N LEU A 4 1.30 7.13 0.06
CA LEU A 4 2.62 7.31 -0.55
C LEU A 4 2.55 7.16 -2.08
N ALA A 5 1.85 6.15 -2.59
CA ALA A 5 1.67 5.97 -4.03
C ALA A 5 0.98 7.19 -4.64
N GLY A 6 -0.08 7.69 -3.99
CA GLY A 6 -0.75 8.91 -4.43
C GLY A 6 0.20 10.10 -4.51
N ASN A 7 1.04 10.30 -3.50
CA ASN A 7 2.03 11.38 -3.50
C ASN A 7 3.06 11.24 -4.61
N ILE A 8 3.53 10.03 -4.87
CA ILE A 8 4.50 9.78 -5.94
C ILE A 8 3.88 10.10 -7.31
N HIS A 9 2.59 9.82 -7.49
CA HIS A 9 1.86 10.20 -8.71
C HIS A 9 1.50 11.68 -8.79
N GLY A 10 1.71 12.44 -7.73
CA GLY A 10 1.55 13.88 -7.73
C GLY A 10 0.45 14.45 -6.82
N SER A 11 -0.19 13.63 -5.98
CA SER A 11 -1.16 14.14 -5.01
C SER A 11 -0.45 14.98 -3.95
N LYS A 12 -1.20 15.89 -3.32
CA LYS A 12 -0.70 16.74 -2.24
C LYS A 12 -1.21 16.29 -0.88
N TRP A 13 -1.60 15.04 -0.76
CA TRP A 13 -2.06 14.50 0.51
C TRP A 13 -0.97 14.54 1.57
N PRO A 14 -1.30 14.82 2.83
CA PRO A 14 -0.34 14.69 3.90
C PRO A 14 0.09 13.23 4.02
N LEU A 15 1.41 13.00 4.15
CA LEU A 15 1.97 11.68 4.32
C LEU A 15 2.16 11.41 5.81
N ASN A 16 1.31 10.57 6.39
CA ASN A 16 1.34 10.24 7.82
C ASN A 16 2.07 8.92 8.09
N ASP A 17 2.03 8.00 7.14
CA ASP A 17 2.64 6.67 7.23
C ASP A 17 3.13 6.23 5.86
N ILE A 18 3.86 5.12 5.83
CA ILE A 18 4.37 4.52 4.61
C ILE A 18 3.76 3.12 4.49
N ASP A 19 3.01 2.88 3.42
CA ASP A 19 2.44 1.59 3.10
C ASP A 19 3.21 0.93 1.96
N LEU A 20 3.76 -0.25 2.23
CA LEU A 20 4.50 -1.05 1.27
C LEU A 20 3.84 -2.40 1.08
N GLU A 21 4.02 -2.98 -0.09
CA GLU A 21 3.56 -4.33 -0.40
C GLU A 21 4.71 -5.13 -1.00
N MET A 22 4.87 -6.35 -0.54
CA MET A 22 5.91 -7.23 -1.07
C MET A 22 5.54 -8.70 -0.88
N PRO A 23 6.17 -9.61 -1.64
CA PRO A 23 6.00 -11.04 -1.44
C PRO A 23 6.45 -11.48 -0.05
N ARG A 24 5.82 -12.53 0.50
CA ARG A 24 6.11 -13.07 1.83
C ARG A 24 7.61 -13.33 2.04
N ALA A 25 8.28 -13.90 1.04
CA ALA A 25 9.70 -14.20 1.14
C ALA A 25 10.55 -12.95 1.39
N HIS A 26 10.18 -11.83 0.79
CA HIS A 26 10.87 -10.55 1.01
C HIS A 26 10.55 -9.95 2.37
N ILE A 27 9.32 -10.10 2.85
CA ILE A 27 8.93 -9.59 4.17
C ILE A 27 9.78 -10.24 5.26
N GLU A 28 10.01 -11.53 5.18
CA GLU A 28 10.81 -12.25 6.19
C GLU A 28 12.23 -11.70 6.25
N LEU A 29 12.84 -11.39 5.12
CA LEU A 29 14.16 -10.78 5.07
C LEU A 29 14.15 -9.37 5.67
N VAL A 30 13.20 -8.54 5.28
CA VAL A 30 13.08 -7.16 5.78
C VAL A 30 12.81 -7.17 7.28
N ALA A 31 11.95 -8.06 7.76
CA ALA A 31 11.65 -8.21 9.17
C ALA A 31 12.90 -8.55 9.99
N TYR A 32 13.78 -9.40 9.46
CA TYR A 32 15.06 -9.71 10.10
C TYR A 32 15.99 -8.50 10.11
N LEU A 33 16.14 -7.81 8.97
CA LEU A 33 17.04 -6.66 8.85
C LEU A 33 16.59 -5.48 9.71
N LEU A 34 15.29 -5.29 9.88
CA LEU A 34 14.71 -4.17 10.62
C LEU A 34 14.09 -4.62 11.96
N ARG A 35 14.52 -5.74 12.51
CA ARG A 35 13.89 -6.35 13.69
C ARG A 35 13.82 -5.42 14.91
N GLN A 36 14.76 -4.49 15.04
CA GLN A 36 14.79 -3.54 16.14
C GLN A 36 13.69 -2.50 16.07
N HIS A 37 13.05 -2.35 14.90
CA HIS A 37 12.02 -1.35 14.65
C HIS A 37 10.61 -1.94 14.61
N VAL A 38 10.47 -3.25 14.83
CA VAL A 38 9.16 -3.92 14.79
C VAL A 38 8.31 -3.47 15.98
N VAL A 39 7.11 -2.97 15.67
CA VAL A 39 6.09 -2.61 16.66
C VAL A 39 5.09 -3.75 16.84
N SER A 40 4.64 -4.32 15.72
CA SER A 40 3.77 -5.49 15.72
C SER A 40 4.33 -6.53 14.75
N PRO A 41 4.44 -7.80 15.17
CA PRO A 41 5.06 -8.84 14.35
C PRO A 41 4.19 -9.19 13.15
N LEU A 42 4.77 -9.97 12.23
CA LEU A 42 4.04 -10.51 11.09
C LEU A 42 2.89 -11.38 11.58
N ARG A 43 1.67 -11.03 11.13
CA ARG A 43 0.44 -11.67 11.60
C ARG A 43 -0.69 -11.52 10.59
N PHE A 44 -1.70 -12.37 10.72
CA PHE A 44 -2.98 -12.14 10.05
C PHE A 44 -3.69 -10.95 10.71
N TYR A 45 -4.23 -10.08 9.87
CA TYR A 45 -4.97 -8.89 10.29
C TYR A 45 -6.32 -8.86 9.57
N GLN A 46 -7.37 -8.49 10.29
CA GLN A 46 -8.70 -8.29 9.71
C GLN A 46 -9.38 -7.10 10.38
N ASP A 47 -9.99 -6.26 9.55
CA ASP A 47 -10.91 -5.22 10.00
C ASP A 47 -12.17 -5.24 9.12
N ASP A 48 -12.93 -4.16 9.10
CA ASP A 48 -14.16 -4.08 8.30
C ASP A 48 -13.92 -4.03 6.80
N GLU A 49 -12.71 -3.69 6.38
CA GLU A 49 -12.35 -3.49 4.97
C GLU A 49 -11.40 -4.56 4.44
N PHE A 50 -10.50 -5.08 5.28
CA PHE A 50 -9.37 -5.90 4.83
C PHE A 50 -9.19 -7.19 5.59
N GLN A 51 -8.71 -8.22 4.88
CA GLN A 51 -8.03 -9.39 5.42
C GLN A 51 -6.66 -9.48 4.76
N MET A 52 -5.60 -9.49 5.57
CA MET A 52 -4.24 -9.52 5.04
C MET A 52 -3.26 -10.02 6.09
N VAL A 53 -2.05 -10.37 5.64
CA VAL A 53 -0.92 -10.61 6.53
C VAL A 53 -0.02 -9.38 6.49
N MET A 54 0.33 -8.83 7.64
CA MET A 54 1.09 -7.59 7.72
C MET A 54 2.04 -7.56 8.90
N ILE A 55 3.04 -6.71 8.79
CA ILE A 55 3.97 -6.37 9.85
C ILE A 55 4.07 -4.85 9.96
N ASN A 56 4.20 -4.33 11.17
CA ASN A 56 4.28 -2.90 11.40
C ASN A 56 5.62 -2.54 12.04
N PHE A 57 6.22 -1.47 11.53
CA PHE A 57 7.46 -0.89 12.02
C PHE A 57 7.25 0.55 12.42
N LYS A 58 8.13 1.05 13.28
CA LYS A 58 8.25 2.49 13.54
C LYS A 58 9.72 2.85 13.41
N ILE A 59 10.04 3.72 12.45
CA ILE A 59 11.41 4.12 12.13
C ILE A 59 11.45 5.64 12.16
N ASP A 60 12.26 6.23 13.06
CA ASP A 60 12.36 7.69 13.24
C ASP A 60 10.99 8.36 13.37
N GLU A 61 10.12 7.79 14.21
CA GLU A 61 8.75 8.26 14.47
C GLU A 61 7.79 8.10 13.28
N ILE A 62 8.23 7.47 12.18
CA ILE A 62 7.38 7.21 11.01
C ILE A 62 6.86 5.78 11.09
N GLU A 63 5.55 5.61 10.97
CA GLU A 63 4.93 4.30 10.87
C GLU A 63 5.11 3.74 9.47
N VAL A 64 5.60 2.50 9.40
CA VAL A 64 5.80 1.77 8.14
C VAL A 64 5.05 0.45 8.24
N ASP A 65 4.05 0.28 7.37
CA ASP A 65 3.24 -0.92 7.30
C ASP A 65 3.60 -1.70 6.04
N ILE A 66 3.95 -2.96 6.22
CA ILE A 66 4.27 -3.84 5.09
C ILE A 66 3.23 -4.94 5.01
N ASN A 67 2.52 -5.00 3.89
CA ASN A 67 1.49 -5.96 3.61
C ASN A 67 2.01 -7.04 2.66
N GLN A 68 1.69 -8.30 2.98
CA GLN A 68 1.98 -9.41 2.09
C GLN A 68 1.07 -9.32 0.87
N ILE A 69 1.62 -9.45 -0.34
CA ILE A 69 0.80 -9.40 -1.56
C ILE A 69 -0.06 -10.65 -1.73
N GLU A 70 0.37 -11.79 -1.20
CA GLU A 70 -0.39 -13.04 -1.27
C GLU A 70 -1.55 -13.03 -0.28
N ALA A 71 -2.67 -13.60 -0.67
CA ALA A 71 -3.83 -13.85 0.19
C ALA A 71 -4.48 -12.60 0.79
N GLN A 72 -4.40 -11.47 0.11
CA GLN A 72 -5.16 -10.29 0.50
C GLN A 72 -6.61 -10.39 0.07
N GLN A 73 -7.52 -9.94 0.92
CA GLN A 73 -8.93 -9.82 0.58
C GLN A 73 -9.47 -8.46 1.02
N ILE A 74 -10.46 -7.98 0.27
CA ILE A 74 -11.16 -6.74 0.54
C ILE A 74 -12.65 -7.04 0.69
N PHE A 75 -13.31 -6.39 1.65
CA PHE A 75 -14.76 -6.51 1.81
C PHE A 75 -15.44 -5.55 0.83
N HIS A 76 -16.22 -6.11 -0.09
CA HIS A 76 -16.88 -5.35 -1.15
C HIS A 76 -18.24 -5.95 -1.46
N ASN A 77 -19.28 -5.12 -1.45
CA ASN A 77 -20.66 -5.54 -1.71
C ASN A 77 -21.11 -6.72 -0.85
N GLY A 78 -20.77 -6.69 0.44
CA GLY A 78 -21.19 -7.71 1.41
C GLY A 78 -20.40 -9.01 1.34
N GLN A 79 -19.28 -9.07 0.62
CA GLN A 79 -18.47 -10.27 0.45
C GLN A 79 -16.97 -9.96 0.53
N TRP A 80 -16.21 -10.94 0.98
CA TRP A 80 -14.76 -10.90 0.88
C TRP A 80 -14.34 -11.33 -0.53
N VAL A 81 -13.62 -10.44 -1.22
CA VAL A 81 -13.12 -10.69 -2.57
C VAL A 81 -11.60 -10.65 -2.59
N PRO A 82 -10.92 -11.55 -3.32
CA PRO A 82 -9.47 -11.48 -3.43
C PRO A 82 -9.01 -10.16 -4.02
N LEU A 83 -7.99 -9.56 -3.40
CA LEU A 83 -7.31 -8.38 -3.93
C LEU A 83 -5.99 -8.84 -4.55
N THR A 84 -5.91 -8.77 -5.88
CA THR A 84 -4.74 -9.21 -6.62
C THR A 84 -3.78 -8.04 -6.81
N VAL A 85 -2.53 -8.23 -6.41
CA VAL A 85 -1.44 -7.27 -6.63
C VAL A 85 -0.47 -7.89 -7.62
N ASP A 86 -0.30 -7.24 -8.77
CA ASP A 86 0.66 -7.65 -9.79
C ASP A 86 1.88 -6.72 -9.75
N ILE A 87 2.92 -7.16 -9.05
CA ILE A 87 4.15 -6.38 -8.91
C ILE A 87 4.90 -6.18 -10.23
N LYS A 88 4.62 -7.00 -11.24
CA LYS A 88 5.22 -6.85 -12.57
C LYS A 88 4.73 -5.61 -13.30
N LYS A 89 3.55 -5.10 -12.92
CA LYS A 89 2.98 -3.88 -13.50
C LYS A 89 3.40 -2.63 -12.77
N ALA A 90 4.14 -2.74 -11.68
CA ALA A 90 4.63 -1.57 -10.95
C ALA A 90 5.46 -0.68 -11.86
N GLN A 91 5.27 0.62 -11.70
CA GLN A 91 6.02 1.63 -12.44
C GLN A 91 7.20 2.12 -11.61
N LEU A 92 8.35 2.28 -12.25
CA LEU A 92 9.53 2.81 -11.58
C LEU A 92 9.53 4.33 -11.76
N LEU A 93 9.25 5.06 -10.69
CA LEU A 93 9.09 6.52 -10.71
C LEU A 93 10.10 7.20 -9.77
N PRO A 94 10.54 8.42 -10.13
CA PRO A 94 11.44 9.19 -9.25
C PRO A 94 10.66 9.75 -8.06
N PHE A 95 11.29 9.67 -6.88
CA PHE A 95 10.75 10.28 -5.66
C PHE A 95 11.92 10.63 -4.73
N HIS A 96 12.12 11.94 -4.51
CA HIS A 96 13.20 12.47 -3.65
C HIS A 96 14.59 11.88 -3.98
N GLY A 97 14.95 11.86 -5.26
CA GLY A 97 16.24 11.36 -5.72
C GLY A 97 16.38 9.85 -5.81
N LEU A 98 15.34 9.11 -5.45
CA LEU A 98 15.28 7.65 -5.55
C LEU A 98 14.36 7.24 -6.68
N LYS A 99 14.57 6.03 -7.20
CA LYS A 99 13.59 5.37 -8.08
C LYS A 99 12.83 4.34 -7.26
N VAL A 100 11.50 4.48 -7.23
CA VAL A 100 10.63 3.68 -6.39
C VAL A 100 9.62 2.92 -7.26
N SER A 101 9.40 1.66 -6.94
CA SER A 101 8.36 0.86 -7.59
C SER A 101 7.00 1.25 -7.03
N VAL A 102 6.11 1.73 -7.89
CA VAL A 102 4.82 2.31 -7.49
C VAL A 102 3.68 1.62 -8.22
N GLN A 103 2.59 1.40 -7.50
CA GLN A 103 1.34 0.93 -8.09
C GLN A 103 0.90 1.90 -9.19
N PRO A 104 0.54 1.42 -10.40
CA PRO A 104 0.05 2.29 -11.46
C PRO A 104 -1.17 3.11 -11.01
N LEU A 105 -1.27 4.33 -11.53
CA LEU A 105 -2.32 5.27 -11.11
C LEU A 105 -3.73 4.71 -11.35
N ASP A 106 -3.96 4.07 -12.49
CA ASP A 106 -5.25 3.45 -12.81
C ASP A 106 -5.62 2.33 -11.83
N GLN A 107 -4.65 1.53 -11.41
CA GLN A 107 -4.86 0.48 -10.41
C GLN A 107 -5.13 1.07 -9.02
N LEU A 108 -4.43 2.14 -8.66
CA LEU A 108 -4.68 2.84 -7.39
C LEU A 108 -6.09 3.42 -7.36
N ILE A 109 -6.55 4.00 -8.46
CA ILE A 109 -7.92 4.51 -8.59
C ILE A 109 -8.94 3.39 -8.44
N SER A 110 -8.73 2.25 -9.11
CA SER A 110 -9.63 1.09 -9.01
C SER A 110 -9.72 0.58 -7.57
N TYR A 111 -8.59 0.48 -6.91
CA TYR A 111 -8.50 0.06 -5.52
C TYR A 111 -9.28 1.00 -4.58
N LYS A 112 -9.05 2.29 -4.71
CA LYS A 112 -9.75 3.31 -3.92
C LYS A 112 -11.25 3.34 -4.21
N THR A 113 -11.63 3.05 -5.45
CA THR A 113 -13.05 2.95 -5.84
C THR A 113 -13.72 1.78 -5.11
N MET A 114 -13.07 0.63 -5.03
CA MET A 114 -13.59 -0.52 -4.29
C MET A 114 -13.78 -0.21 -2.82
N LEU A 115 -12.92 0.61 -2.23
CA LEU A 115 -13.02 1.04 -0.84
C LEU A 115 -14.08 2.12 -0.60
N GLY A 116 -14.68 2.69 -1.66
CA GLY A 116 -15.63 3.78 -1.53
C GLY A 116 -15.00 5.10 -1.14
N ARG A 117 -13.69 5.28 -1.38
CA ARG A 117 -12.96 6.51 -1.04
C ARG A 117 -13.14 7.56 -2.12
N THR A 118 -14.36 8.09 -2.25
CA THR A 118 -14.78 8.99 -3.35
C THR A 118 -13.87 10.21 -3.49
N LYS A 119 -13.51 10.85 -2.38
CA LYS A 119 -12.62 12.03 -2.42
C LYS A 119 -11.25 11.67 -2.97
N ASP A 120 -10.68 10.55 -2.53
CA ASP A 120 -9.38 10.08 -3.03
C ASP A 120 -9.45 9.77 -4.53
N VAL A 121 -10.52 9.12 -4.97
CA VAL A 121 -10.75 8.80 -6.39
C VAL A 121 -10.82 10.08 -7.22
N ASP A 122 -11.54 11.09 -6.75
CA ASP A 122 -11.65 12.38 -7.45
C ASP A 122 -10.29 13.07 -7.56
N ASP A 123 -9.53 13.10 -6.47
CA ASP A 123 -8.20 13.71 -6.46
C ASP A 123 -7.24 12.99 -7.42
N LEU A 124 -7.23 11.67 -7.41
CA LEU A 124 -6.37 10.87 -8.28
C LEU A 124 -6.80 10.97 -9.76
N THR A 125 -8.10 10.99 -10.00
CA THR A 125 -8.62 11.09 -11.39
C THR A 125 -8.17 12.38 -12.06
N LYS A 126 -8.06 13.47 -11.32
CA LYS A 126 -7.53 14.73 -11.85
C LYS A 126 -6.09 14.61 -12.33
N LEU A 127 -5.30 13.71 -11.74
CA LEU A 127 -3.91 13.51 -12.15
C LEU A 127 -3.80 12.84 -13.53
N LEU A 128 -4.83 12.11 -13.96
CA LEU A 128 -4.85 11.48 -15.28
C LEU A 128 -4.94 12.49 -16.42
N HIS A 129 -5.36 13.71 -16.13
CA HIS A 129 -5.61 14.76 -17.12
C HIS A 129 -4.58 15.89 -17.10
N LEU A 130 -3.48 15.67 -16.39
CA LEU A 130 -2.38 16.63 -16.35
C LEU A 130 -1.46 16.54 -17.57
#